data_27f113225b1551fefb8ebac28604820f
#
_entry.id   27f113225b1551fefb8ebac28604820f
#
_cell.length_a   1.000
_cell.length_b   1.000
_cell.length_c   1.000
_cell.angle_alpha   90.00
_cell.angle_beta   90.00
_cell.angle_gamma   90.00
#
_symmetry.space_group_name_H-M   'P 1'
#
loop_
_entity.id
_entity.type
_entity.pdbx_description
1 polymer ?
#
loop_
_entity_poly.entity_id
_entity_poly.type
_entity_poly.pdbx_seq_one_letter_code
_entity_poly.pdbx_strand_id
1 'polypeptide(L)'
;MALDPQKLDAFMGRFVGDLGAAFHAGMVVIGDQLGLYKALAASPMTADELAGKTKTDARYVHEWLCSQAAGGYVEYDGKTGKFSLTEEQAFALATEGSPAFVPGAFQVATAALRAVPRIADAFKTGAGFGWHEHDHGLFHGTERFFRPGYAANLVANWIPALDGVDAKLRKGARVADIGCGLGASTVLMAQAYPHSQFRGFDYHAPSIEWARQSAAAAGVADRVKFEVSKAKEYSGDGYDLVAVFDCLHDMGDPVGASAHVRKSLAADGTWMIVEPFAHDRLEDNLNPVGRVFYSVSTLVCTPASRSQEVGLCLGAQAGEARVRDVVTRGGFSRFRRATETPFNLIYEARP
;
A
#
# COMPACT_ATOMS: atom_id res chain seq x y z
N MET A 1 5.14 -30.13 -32.70
CA MET A 1 4.02 -29.19 -32.92
C MET A 1 4.60 -27.98 -33.63
N ALA A 2 3.98 -27.52 -34.72
CA ALA A 2 4.40 -26.29 -35.40
C ALA A 2 3.96 -25.07 -34.56
N LEU A 3 4.83 -24.07 -34.50
CA LEU A 3 4.49 -22.79 -33.87
C LEU A 3 3.36 -22.10 -34.65
N ASP A 4 2.39 -21.55 -33.92
CA ASP A 4 1.34 -20.70 -34.47
C ASP A 4 1.86 -19.26 -34.53
N PRO A 5 2.10 -18.67 -35.72
CA PRO A 5 2.66 -17.34 -35.84
C PRO A 5 1.79 -16.26 -35.20
N GLN A 6 0.46 -16.34 -35.29
CA GLN A 6 -0.45 -15.35 -34.72
C GLN A 6 -0.39 -15.33 -33.20
N LYS A 7 -0.28 -16.51 -32.55
CA LYS A 7 -0.12 -16.60 -31.11
C LYS A 7 1.25 -16.07 -30.65
N LEU A 8 2.29 -16.32 -31.44
CA LEU A 8 3.62 -15.80 -31.17
C LEU A 8 3.63 -14.26 -31.26
N ASP A 9 3.08 -13.68 -32.32
CA ASP A 9 3.00 -12.25 -32.52
C ASP A 9 2.20 -11.57 -31.38
N ALA A 10 1.08 -12.14 -30.98
CA ALA A 10 0.29 -11.65 -29.85
C ALA A 10 1.07 -11.71 -28.53
N PHE A 11 1.86 -12.75 -28.30
CA PHE A 11 2.72 -12.86 -27.12
C PHE A 11 3.86 -11.83 -27.16
N MET A 12 4.51 -11.64 -28.31
CA MET A 12 5.58 -10.66 -28.49
C MET A 12 5.08 -9.22 -28.29
N GLY A 13 3.86 -8.92 -28.75
CA GLY A 13 3.23 -7.62 -28.48
C GLY A 13 3.04 -7.36 -26.99
N ARG A 14 2.58 -8.35 -26.22
CA ARG A 14 2.49 -8.25 -24.76
C ARG A 14 3.87 -8.09 -24.11
N PHE A 15 4.86 -8.87 -24.54
CA PHE A 15 6.24 -8.77 -24.05
C PHE A 15 6.81 -7.36 -24.19
N VAL A 16 6.64 -6.73 -25.37
CA VAL A 16 7.13 -5.34 -25.58
C VAL A 16 6.45 -4.37 -24.64
N GLY A 17 5.13 -4.48 -24.45
CA GLY A 17 4.39 -3.67 -23.48
C GLY A 17 4.88 -3.85 -22.05
N ASP A 18 5.08 -5.10 -21.63
CA ASP A 18 5.55 -5.43 -20.28
C ASP A 18 6.99 -4.94 -20.02
N LEU A 19 7.87 -5.11 -21.00
CA LEU A 19 9.25 -4.63 -20.92
C LEU A 19 9.29 -3.09 -20.85
N GLY A 20 8.48 -2.41 -21.67
CA GLY A 20 8.31 -0.97 -21.63
C GLY A 20 7.85 -0.48 -20.27
N ALA A 21 6.81 -1.12 -19.70
CA ALA A 21 6.30 -0.80 -18.37
C ALA A 21 7.35 -1.01 -17.25
N ALA A 22 8.18 -2.06 -17.36
CA ALA A 22 9.23 -2.34 -16.38
C ALA A 22 10.30 -1.22 -16.34
N PHE A 23 10.77 -0.74 -17.50
CA PHE A 23 11.68 0.41 -17.55
C PHE A 23 11.01 1.72 -17.17
N HIS A 24 9.75 1.89 -17.57
CA HIS A 24 8.97 3.09 -17.29
C HIS A 24 8.79 3.31 -15.78
N ALA A 25 8.73 2.27 -14.97
CA ALA A 25 8.66 2.39 -13.51
C ALA A 25 9.80 3.25 -12.94
N GLY A 26 11.03 3.03 -13.41
CA GLY A 26 12.17 3.88 -13.03
C GLY A 26 12.02 5.34 -13.49
N MET A 27 11.45 5.55 -14.67
CA MET A 27 11.23 6.89 -15.19
C MET A 27 10.19 7.66 -14.37
N VAL A 28 9.12 7.01 -13.90
CA VAL A 28 8.14 7.65 -13.02
C VAL A 28 8.79 8.07 -11.70
N VAL A 29 9.59 7.20 -11.09
CA VAL A 29 10.31 7.52 -9.84
C VAL A 29 11.25 8.71 -10.03
N ILE A 30 12.01 8.77 -11.13
CA ILE A 30 12.88 9.91 -11.46
C ILE A 30 12.08 11.21 -11.60
N GLY A 31 10.97 11.17 -12.36
CA GLY A 31 10.11 12.33 -12.58
C GLY A 31 9.51 12.88 -11.28
N ASP A 32 9.11 12.00 -10.38
CA ASP A 32 8.60 12.37 -9.06
C ASP A 32 9.70 12.97 -8.17
N GLN A 33 10.84 12.28 -8.03
CA GLN A 33 11.96 12.73 -7.19
C GLN A 33 12.55 14.08 -7.61
N LEU A 34 12.64 14.33 -8.92
CA LEU A 34 13.17 15.56 -9.46
C LEU A 34 12.11 16.66 -9.65
N GLY A 35 10.84 16.37 -9.30
CA GLY A 35 9.74 17.33 -9.43
C GLY A 35 9.36 17.68 -10.87
N LEU A 36 9.71 16.83 -11.85
CA LEU A 36 9.43 17.08 -13.26
C LEU A 36 7.93 17.15 -13.55
N TYR A 37 7.14 16.24 -12.98
CA TYR A 37 5.67 16.26 -13.10
C TYR A 37 5.06 17.52 -12.47
N LYS A 38 5.53 17.91 -11.27
CA LYS A 38 5.05 19.13 -10.60
C LYS A 38 5.36 20.39 -11.43
N ALA A 39 6.50 20.42 -12.10
CA ALA A 39 6.88 21.52 -12.98
C ALA A 39 6.00 21.57 -14.23
N LEU A 40 5.75 20.42 -14.89
CA LEU A 40 4.88 20.30 -16.06
C LEU A 40 3.40 20.60 -15.75
N ALA A 41 2.93 20.27 -14.57
CA ALA A 41 1.56 20.56 -14.12
C ALA A 41 1.26 22.07 -14.08
N ALA A 42 2.31 22.92 -13.96
CA ALA A 42 2.14 24.36 -13.93
C ALA A 42 1.94 24.98 -15.32
N SER A 43 2.58 24.44 -16.37
CA SER A 43 2.45 24.92 -17.75
C SER A 43 3.16 24.00 -18.75
N PRO A 44 2.75 23.98 -20.03
CA PRO A 44 3.48 23.28 -21.11
C PRO A 44 4.89 23.82 -21.29
N MET A 45 5.89 22.93 -21.42
CA MET A 45 7.31 23.28 -21.52
C MET A 45 8.03 22.45 -22.58
N THR A 46 9.07 23.03 -23.20
CA THR A 46 10.09 22.28 -23.94
C THR A 46 11.01 21.55 -22.94
N ALA A 47 11.86 20.64 -23.43
CA ALA A 47 12.85 19.96 -22.58
C ALA A 47 13.83 20.95 -21.92
N ASP A 48 14.29 21.98 -22.67
CA ASP A 48 15.18 22.99 -22.13
C ASP A 48 14.53 23.88 -21.07
N GLU A 49 13.26 24.27 -21.27
CA GLU A 49 12.48 25.04 -20.30
C GLU A 49 12.27 24.24 -19.00
N LEU A 50 11.93 22.96 -19.12
CA LEU A 50 11.74 22.08 -17.98
C LEU A 50 13.05 21.84 -17.22
N ALA A 51 14.13 21.55 -17.94
CA ALA A 51 15.46 21.34 -17.36
C ALA A 51 15.95 22.60 -16.61
N GLY A 52 15.78 23.77 -17.20
CA GLY A 52 16.11 25.05 -16.55
C GLY A 52 15.31 25.28 -15.26
N LYS A 53 13.99 24.97 -15.28
CA LYS A 53 13.10 25.13 -14.11
C LYS A 53 13.41 24.17 -12.99
N THR A 54 13.79 22.93 -13.31
CA THR A 54 14.08 21.87 -12.31
C THR A 54 15.56 21.74 -11.97
N LYS A 55 16.44 22.55 -12.60
CA LYS A 55 17.90 22.50 -12.45
C LYS A 55 18.48 21.13 -12.77
N THR A 56 18.01 20.54 -13.84
CA THR A 56 18.43 19.24 -14.36
C THR A 56 19.11 19.38 -15.72
N ASP A 57 19.70 18.31 -16.23
CA ASP A 57 20.33 18.30 -17.56
C ASP A 57 19.28 18.15 -18.67
N ALA A 58 19.33 19.03 -19.67
CA ALA A 58 18.33 19.08 -20.73
C ALA A 58 18.31 17.82 -21.62
N ARG A 59 19.45 17.15 -21.82
CA ARG A 59 19.52 15.93 -22.64
C ARG A 59 18.82 14.76 -21.94
N TYR A 60 19.02 14.59 -20.62
CA TYR A 60 18.30 13.60 -19.83
C TYR A 60 16.80 13.89 -19.75
N VAL A 61 16.43 15.16 -19.55
CA VAL A 61 15.02 15.57 -19.51
C VAL A 61 14.33 15.31 -20.84
N HIS A 62 15.01 15.55 -21.97
CA HIS A 62 14.46 15.25 -23.30
C HIS A 62 14.16 13.75 -23.46
N GLU A 63 15.10 12.84 -23.14
CA GLU A 63 14.89 11.39 -23.19
C GLU A 63 13.75 10.95 -22.25
N TRP A 64 13.74 11.52 -21.06
CA TRP A 64 12.68 11.24 -20.08
C TRP A 64 11.30 11.63 -20.63
N LEU A 65 11.17 12.84 -21.18
CA LEU A 65 9.92 13.33 -21.79
C LEU A 65 9.48 12.45 -22.97
N CYS A 66 10.39 12.04 -23.83
CA CYS A 66 10.10 11.14 -24.94
C CYS A 66 9.58 9.78 -24.42
N SER A 67 10.20 9.22 -23.37
CA SER A 67 9.74 8.00 -22.72
C SER A 67 8.34 8.16 -22.11
N GLN A 68 8.10 9.28 -21.43
CA GLN A 68 6.81 9.57 -20.81
C GLN A 68 5.70 9.75 -21.85
N ALA A 69 5.98 10.46 -22.94
CA ALA A 69 5.02 10.66 -24.03
C ALA A 69 4.72 9.33 -24.76
N ALA A 70 5.74 8.52 -25.03
CA ALA A 70 5.55 7.20 -25.62
C ALA A 70 4.71 6.25 -24.72
N GLY A 71 4.78 6.44 -23.40
CA GLY A 71 3.99 5.72 -22.40
C GLY A 71 2.60 6.31 -22.11
N GLY A 72 2.26 7.46 -22.71
CA GLY A 72 0.97 8.14 -22.49
C GLY A 72 0.85 8.84 -21.13
N TYR A 73 1.96 9.08 -20.43
CA TYR A 73 2.02 9.78 -19.14
C TYR A 73 2.18 11.29 -19.28
N VAL A 74 2.60 11.75 -20.46
CA VAL A 74 2.80 13.16 -20.81
C VAL A 74 2.32 13.36 -22.24
N GLU A 75 1.65 14.49 -22.51
CA GLU A 75 1.25 14.88 -23.85
C GLU A 75 2.39 15.61 -24.58
N TYR A 76 2.50 15.44 -25.90
CA TYR A 76 3.45 16.15 -26.75
C TYR A 76 2.76 16.87 -27.90
N ASP A 77 2.99 18.18 -28.02
CA ASP A 77 2.54 18.97 -29.15
C ASP A 77 3.68 19.15 -30.17
N GLY A 78 3.61 18.43 -31.29
CA GLY A 78 4.60 18.51 -32.36
C GLY A 78 4.67 19.83 -33.08
N LYS A 79 3.71 20.77 -32.92
CA LYS A 79 3.75 22.10 -33.51
C LYS A 79 4.60 23.08 -32.71
N THR A 80 4.53 22.97 -31.39
CA THR A 80 5.23 23.85 -30.44
C THR A 80 6.49 23.21 -29.86
N GLY A 81 6.67 21.90 -29.99
CA GLY A 81 7.73 21.14 -29.36
C GLY A 81 7.59 21.05 -27.82
N LYS A 82 6.41 21.36 -27.30
CA LYS A 82 6.15 21.38 -25.85
C LYS A 82 5.49 20.08 -25.36
N PHE A 83 5.81 19.76 -24.13
CA PHE A 83 5.20 18.69 -23.37
C PHE A 83 4.29 19.27 -22.28
N SER A 84 3.21 18.57 -21.97
CA SER A 84 2.23 19.00 -20.96
C SER A 84 1.60 17.81 -20.24
N LEU A 85 0.92 18.09 -19.14
CA LEU A 85 0.01 17.13 -18.48
C LEU A 85 -1.43 17.58 -18.71
N THR A 86 -2.33 16.62 -18.93
CA THR A 86 -3.78 16.85 -18.75
C THR A 86 -4.09 17.06 -17.26
N GLU A 87 -5.30 17.49 -16.94
CA GLU A 87 -5.74 17.64 -15.55
C GLU A 87 -5.70 16.28 -14.82
N GLU A 88 -6.09 15.19 -15.48
CA GLU A 88 -6.09 13.82 -14.95
C GLU A 88 -4.65 13.32 -14.72
N GLN A 89 -3.75 13.56 -15.67
CA GLN A 89 -2.33 13.20 -15.53
C GLN A 89 -1.69 14.00 -14.39
N ALA A 90 -1.95 15.31 -14.28
CA ALA A 90 -1.46 16.15 -13.20
C ALA A 90 -2.03 15.70 -11.83
N PHE A 91 -3.31 15.34 -11.78
CA PHE A 91 -3.95 14.79 -10.58
C PHE A 91 -3.31 13.48 -10.12
N ALA A 92 -2.95 12.59 -11.06
CA ALA A 92 -2.37 11.29 -10.75
C ALA A 92 -0.86 11.33 -10.48
N LEU A 93 -0.11 12.25 -11.12
CA LEU A 93 1.36 12.24 -11.12
C LEU A 93 2.00 13.37 -10.31
N ALA A 94 1.31 14.50 -10.16
CA ALA A 94 1.87 15.70 -9.54
C ALA A 94 1.21 16.10 -8.22
N THR A 95 -0.03 15.66 -7.97
CA THR A 95 -0.83 16.05 -6.79
C THR A 95 -0.76 14.97 -5.72
N GLU A 96 0.24 15.05 -4.83
CA GLU A 96 0.53 14.01 -3.82
C GLU A 96 -0.61 13.70 -2.83
N GLY A 97 -1.54 14.61 -2.64
CA GLY A 97 -2.73 14.38 -1.79
C GLY A 97 -3.94 13.81 -2.54
N SER A 98 -3.86 13.63 -3.85
CA SER A 98 -4.99 13.11 -4.62
C SER A 98 -5.21 11.61 -4.37
N PRO A 99 -6.47 11.14 -4.36
CA PRO A 99 -6.76 9.71 -4.18
C PRO A 99 -6.28 8.83 -5.34
N ALA A 100 -5.87 9.43 -6.46
CA ALA A 100 -5.32 8.74 -7.62
C ALA A 100 -3.79 8.88 -7.76
N PHE A 101 -3.08 9.37 -6.75
CA PHE A 101 -1.64 9.57 -6.81
C PHE A 101 -0.88 8.24 -6.92
N VAL A 102 -0.17 8.03 -8.04
CA VAL A 102 0.46 6.74 -8.37
C VAL A 102 1.98 6.63 -8.20
N PRO A 103 2.79 7.72 -8.09
CA PRO A 103 4.26 7.58 -8.00
C PRO A 103 4.74 6.72 -6.83
N GLY A 104 4.01 6.69 -5.71
CA GLY A 104 4.29 5.80 -4.59
C GLY A 104 4.29 4.32 -4.98
N ALA A 105 3.35 3.89 -5.83
CA ALA A 105 3.31 2.51 -6.33
C ALA A 105 4.55 2.14 -7.16
N PHE A 106 5.04 3.06 -7.99
CA PHE A 106 6.28 2.85 -8.77
C PHE A 106 7.52 2.84 -7.87
N GLN A 107 7.51 3.62 -6.78
CA GLN A 107 8.56 3.56 -5.77
C GLN A 107 8.57 2.18 -5.08
N VAL A 108 7.41 1.62 -4.72
CA VAL A 108 7.29 0.24 -4.22
C VAL A 108 7.85 -0.76 -5.22
N ALA A 109 7.43 -0.66 -6.49
CA ALA A 109 7.86 -1.60 -7.54
C ALA A 109 9.39 -1.59 -7.71
N THR A 110 10.00 -0.41 -7.83
CA THR A 110 11.46 -0.29 -8.01
C THR A 110 12.25 -0.75 -6.79
N ALA A 111 11.73 -0.51 -5.58
CA ALA A 111 12.35 -1.00 -4.34
C ALA A 111 12.26 -2.53 -4.22
N ALA A 112 11.09 -3.11 -4.51
CA ALA A 112 10.88 -4.56 -4.46
C ALA A 112 11.75 -5.32 -5.47
N LEU A 113 11.95 -4.77 -6.68
CA LEU A 113 12.80 -5.39 -7.72
C LEU A 113 14.28 -5.48 -7.30
N ARG A 114 14.76 -4.65 -6.38
CA ARG A 114 16.13 -4.77 -5.84
C ARG A 114 16.34 -6.07 -5.06
N ALA A 115 15.28 -6.66 -4.53
CA ALA A 115 15.35 -7.92 -3.78
C ALA A 115 15.35 -9.18 -4.67
N VAL A 116 15.14 -9.06 -6.00
CA VAL A 116 15.02 -10.20 -6.92
C VAL A 116 16.11 -11.27 -6.74
N PRO A 117 17.43 -10.96 -6.62
CA PRO A 117 18.43 -11.98 -6.42
C PRO A 117 18.21 -12.79 -5.13
N ARG A 118 17.87 -12.14 -4.02
CA ARG A 118 17.57 -12.78 -2.73
C ARG A 118 16.28 -13.60 -2.77
N ILE A 119 15.26 -13.10 -3.45
CA ILE A 119 14.01 -13.83 -3.64
C ILE A 119 14.23 -15.08 -4.51
N ALA A 120 15.08 -15.01 -5.55
CA ALA A 120 15.45 -16.18 -6.34
C ALA A 120 16.12 -17.28 -5.50
N ASP A 121 16.92 -16.91 -4.50
CA ASP A 121 17.49 -17.88 -3.55
C ASP A 121 16.43 -18.41 -2.57
N ALA A 122 15.49 -17.57 -2.13
CA ALA A 122 14.34 -18.00 -1.34
C ALA A 122 13.48 -19.05 -2.06
N PHE A 123 13.30 -18.94 -3.38
CA PHE A 123 12.62 -19.95 -4.19
C PHE A 123 13.30 -21.33 -4.15
N LYS A 124 14.63 -21.37 -4.03
CA LYS A 124 15.41 -22.63 -3.95
C LYS A 124 15.39 -23.23 -2.54
N THR A 125 15.43 -22.38 -1.53
CA THR A 125 15.66 -22.81 -0.14
C THR A 125 14.38 -22.86 0.70
N GLY A 126 13.33 -22.20 0.27
CA GLY A 126 12.12 -21.98 1.08
C GLY A 126 12.31 -20.98 2.23
N ALA A 127 13.46 -20.28 2.29
CA ALA A 127 13.73 -19.27 3.30
C ALA A 127 12.82 -18.04 3.15
N GLY A 128 12.61 -17.31 4.24
CA GLY A 128 11.93 -16.03 4.22
C GLY A 128 12.88 -14.87 3.92
N PHE A 129 12.29 -13.71 3.72
CA PHE A 129 12.97 -12.44 3.57
C PHE A 129 12.10 -11.34 4.20
N GLY A 130 12.54 -10.79 5.33
CA GLY A 130 11.73 -9.90 6.15
C GLY A 130 11.52 -8.52 5.52
N TRP A 131 10.42 -7.89 5.85
CA TRP A 131 10.12 -6.52 5.43
C TRP A 131 11.30 -5.56 5.69
N HIS A 132 11.90 -5.64 6.89
CA HIS A 132 13.01 -4.79 7.32
C HIS A 132 14.33 -5.01 6.55
N GLU A 133 14.40 -6.06 5.74
CA GLU A 133 15.54 -6.36 4.89
C GLU A 133 15.44 -5.76 3.48
N HIS A 134 14.28 -5.21 3.13
CA HIS A 134 14.06 -4.50 1.88
C HIS A 134 14.69 -3.10 1.88
N ASP A 135 14.83 -2.55 0.68
CA ASP A 135 15.24 -1.16 0.49
C ASP A 135 14.26 -0.19 1.19
N HIS A 136 14.79 0.89 1.79
CA HIS A 136 13.97 1.90 2.47
C HIS A 136 12.88 2.51 1.58
N GLY A 137 13.09 2.54 0.26
CA GLY A 137 12.08 2.97 -0.71
C GLY A 137 10.79 2.17 -0.65
N LEU A 138 10.82 0.91 -0.16
CA LEU A 138 9.63 0.10 0.01
C LEU A 138 8.70 0.70 1.07
N PHE A 139 9.21 1.08 2.23
CA PHE A 139 8.43 1.65 3.34
C PHE A 139 7.76 2.96 2.96
N HIS A 140 8.55 3.90 2.45
CA HIS A 140 8.05 5.21 2.02
C HIS A 140 7.10 5.11 0.82
N GLY A 141 7.45 4.27 -0.16
CA GLY A 141 6.60 4.03 -1.31
C GLY A 141 5.25 3.44 -0.93
N THR A 142 5.23 2.50 0.02
CA THR A 142 4.01 1.88 0.54
C THR A 142 3.12 2.91 1.23
N GLU A 143 3.67 3.72 2.12
CA GLU A 143 2.93 4.81 2.77
C GLU A 143 2.36 5.79 1.74
N ARG A 144 3.17 6.26 0.79
CA ARG A 144 2.76 7.20 -0.26
C ARG A 144 1.71 6.62 -1.21
N PHE A 145 1.71 5.31 -1.40
CA PHE A 145 0.71 4.61 -2.23
C PHE A 145 -0.63 4.45 -1.50
N PHE A 146 -0.61 4.02 -0.24
CA PHE A 146 -1.84 3.72 0.49
C PHE A 146 -2.48 4.95 1.15
N ARG A 147 -1.68 5.90 1.64
CA ARG A 147 -2.19 7.09 2.35
C ARG A 147 -3.28 7.86 1.61
N PRO A 148 -3.19 8.14 0.29
CA PRO A 148 -4.26 8.82 -0.43
C PRO A 148 -5.58 8.04 -0.42
N GLY A 149 -5.51 6.72 -0.60
CA GLY A 149 -6.68 5.83 -0.51
C GLY A 149 -7.29 5.83 0.89
N TYR A 150 -6.47 5.78 1.94
CA TYR A 150 -6.92 5.87 3.33
C TYR A 150 -7.55 7.24 3.61
N ALA A 151 -6.93 8.34 3.17
CA ALA A 151 -7.47 9.68 3.35
C ALA A 151 -8.84 9.86 2.72
N ALA A 152 -9.07 9.26 1.54
CA ALA A 152 -10.33 9.33 0.83
C ALA A 152 -11.43 8.43 1.44
N ASN A 153 -11.06 7.29 2.04
CA ASN A 153 -12.04 6.25 2.35
C ASN A 153 -12.17 5.93 3.84
N LEU A 154 -11.10 6.00 4.63
CA LEU A 154 -11.06 5.47 6.00
C LEU A 154 -12.17 6.07 6.88
N VAL A 155 -12.27 7.38 6.93
CA VAL A 155 -13.23 8.10 7.76
C VAL A 155 -14.59 8.26 7.08
N ALA A 156 -14.58 8.47 5.75
CA ALA A 156 -15.80 8.73 5.00
C ALA A 156 -16.62 7.47 4.70
N ASN A 157 -15.95 6.32 4.50
CA ASN A 157 -16.59 5.12 3.98
C ASN A 157 -16.36 3.88 4.85
N TRP A 158 -15.11 3.58 5.25
CA TRP A 158 -14.77 2.30 5.87
C TRP A 158 -15.24 2.21 7.32
N ILE A 159 -14.90 3.19 8.15
CA ILE A 159 -15.33 3.21 9.56
C ILE A 159 -16.86 3.29 9.67
N PRO A 160 -17.58 4.13 8.88
CA PRO A 160 -19.05 4.14 8.90
C PRO A 160 -19.72 2.84 8.47
N ALA A 161 -19.05 1.99 7.68
CA ALA A 161 -19.56 0.67 7.28
C ALA A 161 -19.50 -0.37 8.41
N LEU A 162 -18.78 -0.09 9.50
CA LEU A 162 -18.70 -0.94 10.70
C LEU A 162 -19.84 -0.58 11.65
N ASP A 163 -20.49 -1.60 12.24
CA ASP A 163 -21.67 -1.40 13.07
C ASP A 163 -21.36 -0.59 14.34
N GLY A 164 -21.84 0.66 14.39
CA GLY A 164 -21.78 1.55 15.57
C GLY A 164 -20.39 2.11 15.88
N VAL A 165 -19.35 1.79 15.12
CA VAL A 165 -17.95 2.20 15.39
C VAL A 165 -17.77 3.70 15.25
N ASP A 166 -18.26 4.33 14.18
CA ASP A 166 -18.15 5.78 13.98
C ASP A 166 -18.73 6.56 15.16
N ALA A 167 -19.92 6.18 15.61
CA ALA A 167 -20.57 6.83 16.76
C ALA A 167 -19.78 6.66 18.05
N LYS A 168 -19.14 5.49 18.26
CA LYS A 168 -18.28 5.21 19.42
C LYS A 168 -17.02 6.06 19.37
N LEU A 169 -16.34 6.14 18.22
CA LEU A 169 -15.15 6.96 18.02
C LEU A 169 -15.42 8.46 18.24
N ARG A 170 -16.57 8.96 17.78
CA ARG A 170 -16.96 10.37 18.00
C ARG A 170 -17.19 10.71 19.48
N LYS A 171 -17.66 9.78 20.27
CA LYS A 171 -17.88 9.95 21.73
C LYS A 171 -16.60 9.85 22.55
N GLY A 172 -15.59 9.22 22.01
CA GLY A 172 -14.33 8.89 22.67
C GLY A 172 -14.19 7.38 22.87
N ALA A 173 -13.16 6.81 22.27
CA ALA A 173 -12.88 5.39 22.25
C ALA A 173 -11.38 5.12 22.35
N ARG A 174 -11.02 3.88 22.69
CA ARG A 174 -9.64 3.39 22.68
C ARG A 174 -9.40 2.59 21.40
N VAL A 175 -8.42 3.01 20.61
CA VAL A 175 -8.11 2.42 19.31
C VAL A 175 -6.68 1.88 19.29
N ALA A 176 -6.50 0.68 18.75
CA ALA A 176 -5.20 0.12 18.43
C ALA A 176 -5.08 -0.09 16.91
N ASP A 177 -3.95 0.33 16.34
CA ASP A 177 -3.58 0.13 14.94
C ASP A 177 -2.35 -0.78 14.89
N ILE A 178 -2.51 -2.01 14.42
CA ILE A 178 -1.50 -3.06 14.46
C ILE A 178 -0.84 -3.21 13.09
N GLY A 179 0.50 -3.13 13.05
CA GLY A 179 1.24 -3.00 11.81
C GLY A 179 1.09 -1.60 11.22
N CYS A 180 1.12 -0.58 12.08
CA CYS A 180 0.80 0.81 11.69
C CYS A 180 1.84 1.46 10.75
N GLY A 181 2.98 0.82 10.52
CA GLY A 181 4.04 1.30 9.66
C GLY A 181 4.47 2.74 10.02
N LEU A 182 4.42 3.64 9.04
CA LEU A 182 4.76 5.07 9.23
C LEU A 182 3.63 5.91 9.87
N GLY A 183 2.54 5.26 10.30
CA GLY A 183 1.48 5.88 11.11
C GLY A 183 0.37 6.59 10.33
N ALA A 184 0.29 6.46 9.02
CA ALA A 184 -0.66 7.22 8.19
C ALA A 184 -2.13 7.00 8.60
N SER A 185 -2.57 5.74 8.75
CA SER A 185 -3.92 5.37 9.18
C SER A 185 -4.25 5.88 10.58
N THR A 186 -3.32 5.69 11.52
CA THR A 186 -3.48 6.14 12.91
C THR A 186 -3.64 7.67 12.99
N VAL A 187 -2.80 8.41 12.27
CA VAL A 187 -2.85 9.88 12.24
C VAL A 187 -4.16 10.38 11.64
N LEU A 188 -4.61 9.80 10.52
CA LEU A 188 -5.89 10.15 9.89
C LEU A 188 -7.08 9.92 10.82
N MET A 189 -7.11 8.78 11.51
CA MET A 189 -8.15 8.51 12.51
C MET A 189 -8.09 9.51 13.68
N ALA A 190 -6.91 9.83 14.18
CA ALA A 190 -6.75 10.76 15.29
C ALA A 190 -7.15 12.19 14.94
N GLN A 191 -6.93 12.62 13.70
CA GLN A 191 -7.42 13.92 13.21
C GLN A 191 -8.95 13.97 13.14
N ALA A 192 -9.59 12.89 12.71
CA ALA A 192 -11.04 12.82 12.54
C ALA A 192 -11.82 12.64 13.86
N TYR A 193 -11.20 12.00 14.86
CA TYR A 193 -11.86 11.63 16.13
C TYR A 193 -11.11 12.21 17.34
N PRO A 194 -11.24 13.52 17.60
CA PRO A 194 -10.45 14.23 18.61
C PRO A 194 -10.70 13.80 20.06
N HIS A 195 -11.80 13.08 20.34
CA HIS A 195 -12.12 12.58 21.67
C HIS A 195 -11.59 11.17 21.93
N SER A 196 -11.06 10.49 20.92
CA SER A 196 -10.54 9.14 21.03
C SER A 196 -9.03 9.11 21.29
N GLN A 197 -8.55 8.00 21.85
CA GLN A 197 -7.13 7.75 22.14
C GLN A 197 -6.62 6.63 21.23
N PHE A 198 -5.44 6.82 20.66
CA PHE A 198 -4.88 5.94 19.65
C PHE A 198 -3.53 5.37 20.09
N ARG A 199 -3.31 4.09 19.79
CA ARG A 199 -2.01 3.45 19.91
C ARG A 199 -1.69 2.73 18.61
N GLY A 200 -0.55 3.08 18.01
CA GLY A 200 -0.02 2.38 16.83
C GLY A 200 1.12 1.46 17.26
N PHE A 201 1.14 0.26 16.72
CA PHE A 201 2.14 -0.76 17.01
C PHE A 201 2.74 -1.28 15.71
N ASP A 202 4.06 -1.33 15.66
CA ASP A 202 4.81 -1.95 14.58
C ASP A 202 6.11 -2.55 15.15
N TYR A 203 6.59 -3.64 14.55
CA TYR A 203 7.84 -4.24 15.02
C TYR A 203 9.09 -3.49 14.53
N HIS A 204 8.94 -2.64 13.48
CA HIS A 204 10.05 -1.92 12.86
C HIS A 204 10.29 -0.59 13.55
N ALA A 205 11.32 -0.52 14.38
CA ALA A 205 11.63 0.68 15.18
C ALA A 205 11.82 1.97 14.36
N PRO A 206 12.48 1.96 13.18
CA PRO A 206 12.55 3.17 12.34
C PRO A 206 11.19 3.68 11.86
N SER A 207 10.25 2.77 11.54
CA SER A 207 8.88 3.16 11.17
C SER A 207 8.15 3.84 12.33
N ILE A 208 8.30 3.32 13.54
CA ILE A 208 7.70 3.91 14.75
C ILE A 208 8.26 5.31 15.03
N GLU A 209 9.55 5.52 14.81
CA GLU A 209 10.12 6.87 14.99
C GLU A 209 9.57 7.85 13.96
N TRP A 210 9.43 7.42 12.71
CA TRP A 210 8.77 8.23 11.67
C TRP A 210 7.30 8.51 12.00
N ALA A 211 6.55 7.52 12.48
CA ALA A 211 5.16 7.66 12.88
C ALA A 211 4.97 8.68 14.01
N ARG A 212 5.90 8.73 14.99
CA ARG A 212 5.91 9.75 16.05
C ARG A 212 6.10 11.16 15.49
N GLN A 213 7.04 11.32 14.54
CA GLN A 213 7.26 12.61 13.87
C GLN A 213 6.03 13.02 13.05
N SER A 214 5.39 12.10 12.36
CA SER A 214 4.16 12.33 11.61
C SER A 214 3.01 12.78 12.50
N ALA A 215 2.83 12.16 13.68
CA ALA A 215 1.81 12.57 14.65
C ALA A 215 2.09 13.95 15.24
N ALA A 216 3.35 14.27 15.51
CA ALA A 216 3.74 15.61 15.99
C ALA A 216 3.48 16.68 14.93
N ALA A 217 3.87 16.42 13.67
CA ALA A 217 3.62 17.33 12.55
C ALA A 217 2.13 17.53 12.27
N ALA A 218 1.31 16.50 12.49
CA ALA A 218 -0.15 16.55 12.33
C ALA A 218 -0.89 17.15 13.55
N GLY A 219 -0.20 17.50 14.64
CA GLY A 219 -0.79 18.09 15.84
C GLY A 219 -1.68 17.12 16.63
N VAL A 220 -1.39 15.80 16.59
CA VAL A 220 -2.19 14.77 17.28
C VAL A 220 -1.39 13.96 18.32
N ALA A 221 -0.14 14.35 18.61
CA ALA A 221 0.75 13.62 19.51
C ALA A 221 0.26 13.55 20.98
N ASP A 222 -0.66 14.40 21.37
CA ASP A 222 -1.30 14.41 22.70
C ASP A 222 -2.22 13.19 22.93
N ARG A 223 -2.77 12.62 21.86
CA ARG A 223 -3.72 11.51 21.90
C ARG A 223 -3.30 10.28 21.09
N VAL A 224 -2.10 10.31 20.49
CA VAL A 224 -1.53 9.19 19.76
C VAL A 224 -0.22 8.75 20.40
N LYS A 225 -0.08 7.43 20.62
CA LYS A 225 1.19 6.82 21.06
C LYS A 225 1.61 5.73 20.09
N PHE A 226 2.88 5.76 19.69
CA PHE A 226 3.47 4.73 18.84
C PHE A 226 4.51 3.91 19.62
N GLU A 227 4.42 2.58 19.56
CA GLU A 227 5.25 1.65 20.31
C GLU A 227 5.80 0.56 19.40
N VAL A 228 7.07 0.21 19.62
CA VAL A 228 7.68 -0.94 18.93
C VAL A 228 7.17 -2.22 19.58
N SER A 229 6.38 -2.99 18.83
CA SER A 229 5.83 -4.27 19.29
C SER A 229 5.41 -5.15 18.14
N LYS A 230 5.49 -6.47 18.33
CA LYS A 230 4.92 -7.44 17.40
C LYS A 230 3.41 -7.56 17.57
N ALA A 231 2.72 -7.99 16.50
CA ALA A 231 1.26 -8.15 16.49
C ALA A 231 0.69 -9.11 17.55
N LYS A 232 1.51 -10.00 18.12
CA LYS A 232 1.10 -10.95 19.18
C LYS A 232 1.49 -10.50 20.60
N GLU A 233 2.19 -9.36 20.74
CA GLU A 233 2.83 -8.96 21.98
C GLU A 233 2.47 -7.55 22.44
N TYR A 234 1.71 -6.79 21.61
CA TYR A 234 1.37 -5.41 21.93
C TYR A 234 0.55 -5.30 23.22
N SER A 235 0.75 -4.20 23.93
CA SER A 235 0.21 -3.96 25.24
C SER A 235 -1.17 -3.31 25.21
N GLY A 236 -1.90 -3.46 26.31
CA GLY A 236 -3.23 -2.87 26.54
C GLY A 236 -4.35 -3.83 26.25
N ASP A 237 -5.52 -3.46 26.77
CA ASP A 237 -6.77 -4.21 26.67
C ASP A 237 -7.96 -3.24 26.63
N GLY A 238 -9.15 -3.80 26.42
CA GLY A 238 -10.38 -3.01 26.39
C GLY A 238 -10.41 -2.02 25.21
N TYR A 239 -9.80 -2.37 24.07
CA TYR A 239 -9.91 -1.55 22.87
C TYR A 239 -11.32 -1.64 22.28
N ASP A 240 -11.89 -0.49 21.96
CA ASP A 240 -13.17 -0.39 21.27
C ASP A 240 -13.04 -0.72 19.78
N LEU A 241 -11.90 -0.37 19.20
CA LEU A 241 -11.52 -0.69 17.83
C LEU A 241 -10.06 -1.16 17.80
N VAL A 242 -9.83 -2.32 17.21
CA VAL A 242 -8.51 -2.71 16.71
C VAL A 242 -8.57 -2.66 15.19
N ALA A 243 -7.55 -2.12 14.55
CA ALA A 243 -7.46 -2.06 13.10
C ALA A 243 -6.15 -2.67 12.60
N VAL A 244 -6.20 -3.26 11.40
CA VAL A 244 -5.04 -3.68 10.61
C VAL A 244 -5.25 -3.20 9.17
N PHE A 245 -4.19 -2.69 8.54
CA PHE A 245 -4.25 -2.16 7.19
C PHE A 245 -3.19 -2.81 6.32
N ASP A 246 -3.63 -3.65 5.39
CA ASP A 246 -2.80 -4.32 4.39
C ASP A 246 -1.55 -5.02 5.00
N CYS A 247 -1.70 -5.66 6.17
CA CYS A 247 -0.58 -6.28 6.89
C CYS A 247 -0.87 -7.66 7.50
N LEU A 248 -2.13 -8.07 7.67
CA LEU A 248 -2.46 -9.39 8.24
C LEU A 248 -1.91 -10.52 7.36
N HIS A 249 -1.96 -10.34 6.04
CA HIS A 249 -1.47 -11.32 5.08
C HIS A 249 0.06 -11.46 5.08
N ASP A 250 0.79 -10.48 5.62
CA ASP A 250 2.26 -10.48 5.76
C ASP A 250 2.74 -11.11 7.07
N MET A 251 1.84 -11.31 8.02
CA MET A 251 2.19 -11.90 9.32
C MET A 251 2.53 -13.39 9.16
N GLY A 252 3.56 -13.83 9.87
CA GLY A 252 3.93 -15.25 9.91
C GLY A 252 2.88 -16.10 10.64
N ASP A 253 2.32 -15.57 11.74
CA ASP A 253 1.26 -16.20 12.52
C ASP A 253 0.01 -15.30 12.62
N PRO A 254 -0.77 -15.17 11.54
CA PRO A 254 -1.96 -14.34 11.56
C PRO A 254 -3.07 -14.92 12.46
N VAL A 255 -3.06 -16.23 12.75
CA VAL A 255 -4.00 -16.85 13.70
C VAL A 255 -3.65 -16.42 15.13
N GLY A 256 -2.39 -16.48 15.52
CA GLY A 256 -1.93 -16.00 16.82
C GLY A 256 -2.14 -14.50 17.00
N ALA A 257 -1.92 -13.69 15.94
CA ALA A 257 -2.25 -12.29 15.94
C ALA A 257 -3.76 -12.04 16.13
N SER A 258 -4.62 -12.79 15.43
CA SER A 258 -6.08 -12.75 15.61
C SER A 258 -6.49 -13.07 17.03
N ALA A 259 -5.90 -14.11 17.65
CA ALA A 259 -6.17 -14.47 19.03
C ALA A 259 -5.76 -13.37 20.02
N HIS A 260 -4.64 -12.69 19.77
CA HIS A 260 -4.21 -11.57 20.59
C HIS A 260 -5.13 -10.35 20.44
N VAL A 261 -5.55 -10.01 19.21
CA VAL A 261 -6.57 -8.99 18.96
C VAL A 261 -7.86 -9.31 19.71
N ARG A 262 -8.33 -10.57 19.61
CA ARG A 262 -9.55 -11.01 20.31
C ARG A 262 -9.47 -10.79 21.83
N LYS A 263 -8.31 -11.07 22.42
CA LYS A 263 -8.03 -10.88 23.84
C LYS A 263 -7.97 -9.41 24.25
N SER A 264 -7.45 -8.55 23.40
CA SER A 264 -7.24 -7.13 23.67
C SER A 264 -8.49 -6.27 23.48
N LEU A 265 -9.50 -6.75 22.75
CA LEU A 265 -10.76 -6.05 22.53
C LEU A 265 -11.62 -5.96 23.80
N ALA A 266 -12.38 -4.87 23.90
CA ALA A 266 -13.53 -4.78 24.79
C ALA A 266 -14.59 -5.85 24.42
N ALA A 267 -15.49 -6.17 25.33
CA ALA A 267 -16.52 -7.17 25.10
C ALA A 267 -17.42 -6.87 23.88
N ASP A 268 -17.66 -5.58 23.61
CA ASP A 268 -18.38 -5.07 22.44
C ASP A 268 -17.47 -4.40 21.40
N GLY A 269 -16.16 -4.68 21.48
CA GLY A 269 -15.15 -4.14 20.58
C GLY A 269 -15.24 -4.73 19.17
N THR A 270 -14.66 -4.02 18.22
CA THR A 270 -14.64 -4.38 16.81
C THR A 270 -13.21 -4.51 16.32
N TRP A 271 -12.93 -5.51 15.50
CA TRP A 271 -11.71 -5.59 14.72
C TRP A 271 -12.02 -5.23 13.26
N MET A 272 -11.43 -4.16 12.77
CA MET A 272 -11.45 -3.76 11.36
C MET A 272 -10.22 -4.35 10.66
N ILE A 273 -10.44 -5.08 9.59
CA ILE A 273 -9.40 -5.71 8.80
C ILE A 273 -9.51 -5.18 7.39
N VAL A 274 -8.48 -4.46 6.95
CA VAL A 274 -8.35 -3.96 5.58
C VAL A 274 -7.28 -4.79 4.89
N GLU A 275 -7.66 -5.45 3.80
CA GLU A 275 -6.78 -6.34 3.03
C GLU A 275 -6.87 -6.04 1.53
N PRO A 276 -5.85 -6.39 0.73
CA PRO A 276 -5.93 -6.25 -0.71
C PRO A 276 -7.14 -6.96 -1.31
N PHE A 277 -7.73 -6.36 -2.33
CA PHE A 277 -8.86 -6.96 -3.03
C PHE A 277 -8.44 -8.29 -3.68
N ALA A 278 -9.12 -9.36 -3.32
CA ALA A 278 -8.95 -10.68 -3.89
C ALA A 278 -10.25 -11.47 -3.85
N HIS A 279 -10.53 -12.19 -4.92
CA HIS A 279 -11.52 -13.26 -4.93
C HIS A 279 -10.95 -14.55 -4.35
N ASP A 280 -11.80 -15.47 -3.94
CA ASP A 280 -11.37 -16.76 -3.35
C ASP A 280 -10.77 -17.73 -4.37
N ARG A 281 -11.13 -17.61 -5.66
CA ARG A 281 -10.70 -18.49 -6.73
C ARG A 281 -9.64 -17.81 -7.58
N LEU A 282 -8.64 -18.59 -8.02
CA LEU A 282 -7.55 -18.09 -8.87
C LEU A 282 -8.07 -17.47 -10.16
N GLU A 283 -9.00 -18.16 -10.83
CA GLU A 283 -9.54 -17.74 -12.13
C GLU A 283 -10.20 -16.35 -12.09
N ASP A 284 -10.80 -15.98 -10.96
CA ASP A 284 -11.45 -14.68 -10.77
C ASP A 284 -10.42 -13.54 -10.53
N ASN A 285 -9.18 -13.91 -10.19
CA ASN A 285 -8.03 -13.02 -9.98
C ASN A 285 -7.10 -12.91 -11.19
N LEU A 286 -7.41 -13.60 -12.31
CA LEU A 286 -6.60 -13.52 -13.54
C LEU A 286 -6.92 -12.26 -14.34
N ASN A 287 -6.62 -11.11 -13.74
CA ASN A 287 -6.89 -9.77 -14.24
C ASN A 287 -5.69 -8.82 -13.93
N PRO A 288 -5.67 -7.58 -14.44
CA PRO A 288 -4.54 -6.66 -14.21
C PRO A 288 -4.24 -6.39 -12.74
N VAL A 289 -5.26 -6.26 -11.87
CA VAL A 289 -5.09 -6.02 -10.43
C VAL A 289 -4.49 -7.26 -9.76
N GLY A 290 -5.03 -8.44 -10.06
CA GLY A 290 -4.48 -9.70 -9.57
C GLY A 290 -3.03 -9.91 -10.00
N ARG A 291 -2.67 -9.55 -11.24
CA ARG A 291 -1.27 -9.58 -11.70
C ARG A 291 -0.35 -8.74 -10.83
N VAL A 292 -0.76 -7.52 -10.47
CA VAL A 292 0.02 -6.65 -9.58
C VAL A 292 0.16 -7.29 -8.20
N PHE A 293 -0.95 -7.68 -7.59
CA PHE A 293 -0.93 -8.21 -6.21
C PHE A 293 -0.24 -9.56 -6.09
N TYR A 294 -0.37 -10.49 -7.05
CA TYR A 294 0.41 -11.73 -7.04
C TYR A 294 1.92 -11.47 -7.17
N SER A 295 2.31 -10.50 -8.02
CA SER A 295 3.73 -10.15 -8.18
C SER A 295 4.30 -9.52 -6.90
N VAL A 296 3.62 -8.56 -6.29
CA VAL A 296 4.03 -7.96 -5.01
C VAL A 296 4.03 -9.00 -3.90
N SER A 297 3.00 -9.85 -3.83
CA SER A 297 2.93 -10.93 -2.85
C SER A 297 4.11 -11.88 -2.94
N THR A 298 4.57 -12.20 -4.14
CA THR A 298 5.74 -13.06 -4.37
C THR A 298 7.04 -12.38 -3.94
N LEU A 299 7.19 -11.08 -4.20
CA LEU A 299 8.42 -10.34 -3.91
C LEU A 299 8.51 -9.87 -2.45
N VAL A 300 7.38 -9.63 -1.79
CA VAL A 300 7.31 -8.97 -0.48
C VAL A 300 6.52 -9.81 0.53
N CYS A 301 5.22 -10.00 0.33
CA CYS A 301 4.32 -10.52 1.37
C CYS A 301 4.63 -11.98 1.77
N THR A 302 4.76 -12.86 0.79
CA THR A 302 5.05 -14.28 1.04
C THR A 302 6.43 -14.47 1.69
N PRO A 303 7.52 -13.85 1.20
CA PRO A 303 8.82 -13.90 1.88
C PRO A 303 8.79 -13.29 3.28
N ALA A 304 8.07 -12.19 3.50
CA ALA A 304 7.95 -11.56 4.81
C ALA A 304 7.29 -12.49 5.82
N SER A 305 6.14 -13.08 5.48
CA SER A 305 5.47 -14.08 6.30
C SER A 305 6.36 -15.28 6.59
N ARG A 306 7.08 -15.77 5.56
CA ARG A 306 7.98 -16.92 5.66
C ARG A 306 9.18 -16.67 6.58
N SER A 307 9.62 -15.42 6.72
CA SER A 307 10.74 -15.05 7.61
C SER A 307 10.38 -15.05 9.09
N GLN A 308 9.11 -15.12 9.42
CA GLN A 308 8.59 -15.09 10.78
C GLN A 308 8.23 -16.50 11.26
N GLU A 309 8.02 -16.66 12.57
CA GLU A 309 7.56 -17.93 13.14
C GLU A 309 6.20 -18.35 12.54
N VAL A 310 5.95 -19.62 12.42
CA VAL A 310 4.82 -20.27 11.74
C VAL A 310 4.90 -20.14 10.22
N GLY A 311 5.04 -18.93 9.66
CA GLY A 311 5.16 -18.72 8.22
C GLY A 311 3.95 -19.21 7.43
N LEU A 312 2.72 -18.81 7.83
CA LEU A 312 1.46 -19.28 7.21
C LEU A 312 1.32 -18.85 5.75
N CYS A 313 1.95 -17.74 5.36
CA CYS A 313 1.97 -17.23 3.98
C CYS A 313 0.57 -17.06 3.38
N LEU A 314 -0.28 -16.23 4.00
CA LEU A 314 -1.57 -15.87 3.41
C LEU A 314 -1.38 -15.24 2.03
N GLY A 315 -0.47 -14.26 1.94
CA GLY A 315 -0.19 -13.50 0.73
C GLY A 315 -1.30 -12.49 0.39
N ALA A 316 -0.97 -11.50 -0.43
CA ALA A 316 -1.87 -10.40 -0.78
C ALA A 316 -3.13 -10.83 -1.58
N GLN A 317 -3.19 -12.07 -2.03
CA GLN A 317 -4.34 -12.62 -2.74
C GLN A 317 -5.00 -13.77 -1.95
N ALA A 318 -5.14 -13.55 -0.63
CA ALA A 318 -5.73 -14.55 0.28
C ALA A 318 -7.20 -14.85 -0.01
N GLY A 319 -7.98 -13.82 -0.35
CA GLY A 319 -9.43 -13.92 -0.50
C GLY A 319 -10.17 -13.94 0.84
N GLU A 320 -11.48 -13.76 0.79
CA GLU A 320 -12.33 -13.67 2.00
C GLU A 320 -12.34 -14.99 2.79
N ALA A 321 -12.40 -16.11 2.11
CA ALA A 321 -12.52 -17.42 2.77
C ALA A 321 -11.30 -17.72 3.65
N ARG A 322 -10.08 -17.43 3.17
CA ARG A 322 -8.85 -17.67 3.95
C ARG A 322 -8.70 -16.67 5.10
N VAL A 323 -9.05 -15.41 4.89
CA VAL A 323 -9.06 -14.39 5.96
C VAL A 323 -10.08 -14.79 7.04
N ARG A 324 -11.28 -15.20 6.65
CA ARG A 324 -12.32 -15.70 7.57
C ARG A 324 -11.83 -16.90 8.39
N ASP A 325 -11.18 -17.87 7.76
CA ASP A 325 -10.62 -19.05 8.47
C ASP A 325 -9.63 -18.61 9.56
N VAL A 326 -8.68 -17.74 9.22
CA VAL A 326 -7.68 -17.19 10.16
C VAL A 326 -8.37 -16.49 11.35
N VAL A 327 -9.32 -15.62 11.06
CA VAL A 327 -10.04 -14.84 12.08
C VAL A 327 -10.87 -15.76 12.99
N THR A 328 -11.57 -16.73 12.41
CA THR A 328 -12.36 -17.72 13.18
C THR A 328 -11.49 -18.59 14.07
N ARG A 329 -10.36 -19.06 13.55
CA ARG A 329 -9.36 -19.83 14.34
C ARG A 329 -8.73 -18.99 15.45
N GLY A 330 -8.65 -17.66 15.27
CA GLY A 330 -8.27 -16.70 16.32
C GLY A 330 -9.33 -16.47 17.38
N GLY A 331 -10.51 -17.13 17.29
CA GLY A 331 -11.56 -17.12 18.30
C GLY A 331 -12.68 -16.10 18.09
N PHE A 332 -12.75 -15.46 16.93
CA PHE A 332 -13.87 -14.56 16.59
C PHE A 332 -15.10 -15.38 16.15
N SER A 333 -16.28 -15.00 16.65
CA SER A 333 -17.53 -15.69 16.34
C SER A 333 -18.32 -15.04 15.21
N ARG A 334 -18.06 -13.76 14.92
CA ARG A 334 -18.75 -12.98 13.90
C ARG A 334 -17.73 -12.37 12.94
N PHE A 335 -17.93 -12.57 11.65
CA PHE A 335 -17.10 -12.04 10.59
C PHE A 335 -17.96 -11.72 9.37
N ARG A 336 -17.84 -10.51 8.84
CA ARG A 336 -18.51 -10.10 7.61
C ARG A 336 -17.62 -9.17 6.78
N ARG A 337 -17.84 -9.12 5.47
CA ARG A 337 -17.40 -8.02 4.65
C ARG A 337 -18.28 -6.81 4.97
N ALA A 338 -17.67 -5.72 5.39
CA ALA A 338 -18.36 -4.48 5.71
C ALA A 338 -18.53 -3.61 4.45
N THR A 339 -17.46 -3.45 3.67
CA THR A 339 -17.45 -2.72 2.39
C THR A 339 -16.24 -3.13 1.57
N GLU A 340 -16.10 -2.57 0.37
CA GLU A 340 -14.97 -2.82 -0.53
C GLU A 340 -14.67 -1.60 -1.40
N THR A 341 -13.47 -1.58 -1.97
CA THR A 341 -13.03 -0.68 -3.03
C THR A 341 -12.43 -1.53 -4.16
N PRO A 342 -12.08 -0.97 -5.32
CA PRO A 342 -11.38 -1.73 -6.36
C PRO A 342 -10.04 -2.34 -5.91
N PHE A 343 -9.45 -1.85 -4.81
CA PHE A 343 -8.14 -2.29 -4.33
C PHE A 343 -8.16 -2.94 -2.95
N ASN A 344 -9.23 -2.75 -2.15
CA ASN A 344 -9.28 -3.29 -0.79
C ASN A 344 -10.62 -3.95 -0.47
N LEU A 345 -10.55 -4.99 0.37
CA LEU A 345 -11.67 -5.59 1.07
C LEU A 345 -11.62 -5.16 2.55
N ILE A 346 -12.73 -4.69 3.08
CA ILE A 346 -12.85 -4.24 4.46
C ILE A 346 -13.75 -5.20 5.21
N TYR A 347 -13.20 -5.84 6.23
CA TYR A 347 -13.92 -6.80 7.05
C TYR A 347 -14.13 -6.29 8.46
N GLU A 348 -15.25 -6.69 9.03
CA GLU A 348 -15.57 -6.52 10.43
C GLU A 348 -15.57 -7.88 11.11
N ALA A 349 -14.80 -8.00 12.21
CA ALA A 349 -14.87 -9.16 13.09
C ALA A 349 -15.22 -8.73 14.51
N ARG A 350 -16.01 -9.56 15.20
CA ARG A 350 -16.41 -9.31 16.59
C ARG A 350 -16.27 -10.57 17.43
N PRO A 351 -16.03 -10.36 18.75
CA PRO A 351 -15.98 -11.44 19.72
C PRO A 351 -17.14 -12.41 19.68
#